data_4ab186aa70bfe0e369e96a95c6b50053
#
_entry.id   4ab186aa70bfe0e369e96a95c6b50053
#
_cell.length_a   1.000
_cell.length_b   1.000
_cell.length_c   1.000
_cell.angle_alpha   90.00
_cell.angle_beta   90.00
_cell.angle_gamma   90.00
#
_symmetry.space_group_name_H-M   'P 1'
#
loop_
_entity.id
_entity.type
_entity.pdbx_description
1 polymer ?
#
loop_
_entity_poly.entity_id
_entity_poly.type
_entity_poly.pdbx_seq_one_letter_code
_entity_poly.pdbx_strand_id
1 'polypeptide(L)' 'MAWAWRYEGENGQKQAGGSESFPSQSDAESWLGQSWRDLVAAGVVAAVLVEDDRVEYRMSLLQAGE' A
#
# COMPACT_ATOMS: atom_id res chain seq x y z
N MET A 1 -17.37 4.69 2.12
CA MET A 1 -16.05 4.89 2.70
C MET A 1 -15.00 4.42 1.74
N ALA A 2 -13.94 5.16 1.58
CA ALA A 2 -12.92 4.86 0.59
C ALA A 2 -11.68 4.29 1.28
N TRP A 3 -11.21 3.17 0.77
CA TRP A 3 -9.98 2.53 1.21
C TRP A 3 -8.91 2.80 0.16
N ALA A 4 -7.71 3.10 0.59
CA ALA A 4 -6.63 3.40 -0.32
C ALA A 4 -5.29 2.98 0.27
N TRP A 5 -4.29 2.90 -0.59
CA TRP A 5 -2.94 2.61 -0.17
C TRP A 5 -2.06 3.83 -0.33
N ARG A 6 -1.25 4.09 0.68
CA ARG A 6 -0.15 5.06 0.61
C ARG A 6 1.15 4.29 0.60
N TYR A 7 2.11 4.74 -0.19
CA TYR A 7 3.36 4.03 -0.36
C TYR A 7 4.51 4.79 0.25
N GLU A 8 5.47 4.02 0.79
CA GLU A 8 6.70 4.58 1.33
C GLU A 8 7.88 3.93 0.63
N GLY A 9 8.85 4.75 0.24
CA GLY A 9 10.09 4.28 -0.33
C GLY A 9 11.16 4.10 0.74
N GLU A 10 12.39 3.84 0.31
CA GLU A 10 13.51 3.74 1.22
C GLU A 10 13.63 5.02 2.04
N ASN A 11 14.04 4.89 3.29
CA ASN A 11 14.17 6.00 4.23
C ASN A 11 12.83 6.61 4.63
N GLY A 12 11.72 5.90 4.42
CA GLY A 12 10.41 6.36 4.81
C GLY A 12 9.84 7.49 3.97
N GLN A 13 10.42 7.73 2.81
CA GLN A 13 9.91 8.77 1.91
C GLN A 13 8.58 8.35 1.33
N LYS A 14 7.64 9.28 1.29
CA LYS A 14 6.35 9.01 0.68
C LYS A 14 6.51 8.98 -0.84
N GLN A 15 6.02 7.92 -1.43
CA GLN A 15 6.05 7.77 -2.88
C GLN A 15 4.73 8.24 -3.47
N ALA A 16 4.81 8.88 -4.61
CA ALA A 16 3.61 9.22 -5.36
C ALA A 16 2.99 7.94 -5.89
N GLY A 17 1.69 7.82 -5.79
CA GLY A 17 0.97 6.65 -6.25
C GLY A 17 -0.25 6.43 -5.40
N GLY A 18 -0.92 5.32 -5.62
CA GLY A 18 -2.08 4.99 -4.83
C GLY A 18 -3.28 5.87 -5.11
N SER A 19 -3.45 6.27 -6.36
CA SER A 19 -4.62 7.04 -6.75
C SER A 19 -5.89 6.19 -6.78
N GLU A 20 -5.75 4.88 -6.67
CA GLU A 20 -6.91 4.00 -6.69
C GLU A 20 -7.56 3.92 -5.33
N SER A 21 -8.89 3.85 -5.33
CA SER A 21 -9.64 3.63 -4.10
C SER A 21 -10.44 2.35 -4.22
N PHE A 22 -10.75 1.77 -3.07
CA PHE A 22 -11.43 0.47 -3.01
C PHE A 22 -12.66 0.59 -2.12
N PRO A 23 -13.71 -0.19 -2.41
CA PRO A 23 -14.93 -0.11 -1.62
C PRO A 23 -14.83 -0.80 -0.26
N SER A 24 -13.82 -1.67 -0.08
CA SER A 24 -13.66 -2.39 1.18
C SER A 24 -12.20 -2.69 1.43
N GLN A 25 -11.88 -3.02 2.69
CA GLN A 25 -10.55 -3.44 3.07
C GLN A 25 -10.14 -4.71 2.33
N SER A 26 -11.07 -5.63 2.17
CA SER A 26 -10.80 -6.90 1.51
C SER A 26 -10.34 -6.68 0.06
N ASP A 27 -11.02 -5.78 -0.65
CA ASP A 27 -10.64 -5.45 -2.02
C ASP A 27 -9.27 -4.79 -2.07
N ALA A 28 -8.98 -3.90 -1.14
CA ALA A 28 -7.68 -3.25 -1.08
C ALA A 28 -6.57 -4.26 -0.83
N GLU A 29 -6.79 -5.20 0.06
CA GLU A 29 -5.80 -6.23 0.38
C GLU A 29 -5.59 -7.19 -0.78
N SER A 30 -6.65 -7.56 -1.47
CA SER A 30 -6.53 -8.41 -2.64
C SER A 30 -5.73 -7.74 -3.74
N TRP A 31 -5.97 -6.46 -3.96
CA TRP A 31 -5.21 -5.70 -4.95
C TRP A 31 -3.73 -5.66 -4.59
N LEU A 32 -3.41 -5.41 -3.32
CA LEU A 32 -2.02 -5.35 -2.89
C LEU A 32 -1.33 -6.70 -3.06
N GLY A 33 -2.03 -7.79 -2.76
CA GLY A 33 -1.49 -9.13 -2.93
C GLY A 33 -1.12 -9.45 -4.36
N GLN A 34 -1.76 -8.80 -5.33
CA GLN A 34 -1.45 -8.98 -6.74
C GLN A 34 -0.40 -8.01 -7.25
N SER A 35 -0.23 -6.87 -6.58
CA SER A 35 0.57 -5.76 -7.09
C SER A 35 1.86 -5.51 -6.31
N TRP A 36 2.06 -6.16 -5.17
CA TRP A 36 3.17 -5.83 -4.29
C TRP A 36 4.54 -6.00 -4.97
N ARG A 37 4.68 -6.97 -5.88
CA ARG A 37 5.95 -7.18 -6.58
C ARG A 37 6.27 -6.02 -7.50
N ASP A 38 5.27 -5.49 -8.19
CA ASP A 38 5.46 -4.33 -9.04
C ASP A 38 5.81 -3.10 -8.20
N LEU A 39 5.20 -2.97 -7.04
CA LEU A 39 5.50 -1.87 -6.14
C LEU A 39 6.94 -1.94 -5.63
N VAL A 40 7.38 -3.12 -5.24
CA VAL A 40 8.77 -3.30 -4.79
C VAL A 40 9.74 -2.98 -5.93
N ALA A 41 9.43 -3.41 -7.14
CA ALA A 41 10.26 -3.11 -8.30
C ALA A 41 10.32 -1.61 -8.59
N ALA A 42 9.30 -0.86 -8.21
CA ALA A 42 9.25 0.59 -8.38
C ALA A 42 9.89 1.35 -7.21
N GLY A 43 10.43 0.65 -6.21
CA GLY A 43 11.11 1.29 -5.08
C GLY A 43 10.25 1.46 -3.84
N VAL A 44 9.04 0.93 -3.84
CA VAL A 44 8.16 0.97 -2.68
C VAL A 44 8.57 -0.11 -1.70
N VAL A 45 8.83 0.26 -0.44
CA VAL A 45 9.24 -0.70 0.58
C VAL A 45 8.18 -0.95 1.63
N ALA A 46 7.17 -0.10 1.70
CA ALA A 46 6.07 -0.28 2.64
C ALA A 46 4.79 0.30 2.07
N ALA A 47 3.67 -0.25 2.51
CA ALA A 47 2.35 0.24 2.13
C ALA A 47 1.55 0.49 3.40
N VAL A 48 0.81 1.60 3.40
CA VAL A 48 -0.05 1.99 4.51
C VAL A 48 -1.49 1.96 4.03
N LEU A 49 -2.31 1.17 4.68
CA LEU A 49 -3.73 1.12 4.36
C LEU A 49 -4.44 2.22 5.13
N VAL A 50 -5.20 3.03 4.40
CA VAL A 50 -5.98 4.12 5.00
C VAL A 50 -7.43 3.98 4.62
N GLU A 51 -8.31 4.34 5.55
CA GLU A 51 -9.74 4.48 5.29
C GLU A 51 -10.08 5.94 5.45
N ASP A 52 -10.45 6.60 4.36
CA ASP A 52 -10.64 8.04 4.31
C ASP A 52 -9.36 8.75 4.80
N ASP A 53 -9.38 9.34 5.98
CA ASP A 53 -8.21 10.01 6.55
C ASP A 53 -7.55 9.22 7.68
N ARG A 54 -8.03 8.01 7.93
CA ARG A 54 -7.56 7.22 9.07
C ARG A 54 -6.65 6.10 8.63
N VAL A 55 -5.47 6.03 9.24
CA VAL A 55 -4.53 4.94 8.99
C VAL A 55 -5.00 3.70 9.74
N GLU A 56 -5.20 2.60 9.00
CA GLU A 56 -5.57 1.33 9.61
C GLU A 56 -4.35 0.54 10.02
N TYR A 57 -3.38 0.37 9.11
CA TYR A 57 -2.13 -0.30 9.46
C TYR A 57 -1.08 -0.03 8.38
N ARG A 58 0.15 -0.38 8.72
CA ARG A 58 1.29 -0.27 7.82
C ARG A 58 1.95 -1.64 7.70
N MET A 59 2.35 -2.02 6.50
CA MET A 59 3.04 -3.28 6.29
C MET A 59 4.29 -3.08 5.45
N SER A 60 5.31 -3.87 5.78
CA SER A 60 6.55 -3.88 5.01
C SER A 60 6.39 -4.84 3.84
N LEU A 61 6.62 -4.34 2.63
CA LEU A 61 6.54 -5.18 1.42
C LEU A 61 7.76 -6.08 1.28
N LEU A 62 8.90 -5.64 1.79
CA LEU A 62 10.11 -6.42 1.69
C LEU A 62 10.02 -7.71 2.50
N GLN A 63 9.39 -7.65 3.67
CA GLN A 63 9.19 -8.85 4.49
C GLN A 63 8.14 -9.77 3.88
N ALA A 64 7.11 -9.20 3.28
CA ALA A 64 6.06 -9.99 2.66
C ALA A 64 6.56 -10.74 1.43
N GLY A 65 7.64 -10.27 0.83
CA GLY A 65 8.20 -10.85 -0.38
C GLY A 65 9.12 -12.03 -0.18
N GLU A 66 9.37 -12.40 1.05
CA GLU A 66 10.27 -13.51 1.33
C GLU A 66 9.58 -14.85 1.36
#